data_4fd1cf413d7f9d0e4680138b5698c2f2
#
_entry.id   4fd1cf413d7f9d0e4680138b5698c2f2
#
_cell.length_a   1.000
_cell.length_b   1.000
_cell.length_c   1.000
_cell.angle_alpha   90.00
_cell.angle_beta   90.00
_cell.angle_gamma   90.00
#
_symmetry.space_group_name_H-M   'P 1'
#
loop_
_entity.id
_entity.type
_entity.pdbx_description
1 polymer ?
#
loop_
_entity_poly.entity_id
_entity_poly.type
_entity_poly.pdbx_seq_one_letter_code
_entity_poly.pdbx_strand_id
1 'polypeptide(L)'
;MGYVSVVTTNTEKARELLRLHTAPELLLLVNVWDVITARVVADTPGTRALATASHSIAAAHGYPDGEQIPRDLMITAVGRIAAAVDIPVTADLEAGYGDAGGTVSRAIDVGIVGANLEDQLKPLPDAVRAVEAAVAAGASAGVPFVLNARTDAFLKAGDKDPEAVLADAIERGRAYLGAGASTFFVPGKLDEPTVTRLVEALGQRTVNVIGVPGSLGLDTLQRLGVARVSYGPWSQNVALTALATLAEGVYGGGGLPEGTRKLN
;
A
#
# COMPACT_ATOMS: atom_id res chain seq x y z
N MET A 1 8.69 26.72 -26.50
CA MET A 1 9.33 26.68 -25.17
C MET A 1 9.35 25.21 -24.78
N GLY A 2 10.52 24.54 -24.83
CA GLY A 2 10.63 23.14 -24.44
C GLY A 2 10.52 23.01 -22.93
N TYR A 3 9.53 22.26 -22.44
CA TYR A 3 9.52 21.83 -21.06
C TYR A 3 10.69 20.88 -20.86
N VAL A 4 11.72 21.32 -20.14
CA VAL A 4 12.69 20.42 -19.56
C VAL A 4 11.96 19.67 -18.47
N SER A 5 11.59 18.41 -18.74
CA SER A 5 11.08 17.51 -17.69
C SER A 5 12.21 17.34 -16.69
N VAL A 6 12.08 17.93 -15.50
CA VAL A 6 13.00 17.71 -14.39
C VAL A 6 12.75 16.27 -13.94
N VAL A 7 13.69 15.38 -14.25
CA VAL A 7 13.63 13.97 -13.77
C VAL A 7 13.71 14.00 -12.24
N THR A 8 12.59 13.76 -11.58
CA THR A 8 12.52 13.70 -10.12
C THR A 8 13.24 12.45 -9.63
N THR A 9 14.24 12.63 -8.78
CA THR A 9 15.03 11.51 -8.22
C THR A 9 14.23 10.65 -7.25
N ASN A 10 14.64 9.40 -7.04
CA ASN A 10 14.03 8.53 -6.01
C ASN A 10 14.05 9.20 -4.63
N THR A 11 15.11 9.91 -4.29
CA THR A 11 15.22 10.64 -3.02
C THR A 11 14.18 11.74 -2.89
N GLU A 12 13.91 12.50 -3.95
CA GLU A 12 12.88 13.54 -3.96
C GLU A 12 11.47 12.94 -3.87
N LYS A 13 11.19 11.86 -4.64
CA LYS A 13 9.93 11.12 -4.56
C LYS A 13 9.71 10.52 -3.16
N ALA A 14 10.75 9.98 -2.52
CA ALA A 14 10.67 9.45 -1.16
C ALA A 14 10.36 10.54 -0.12
N ARG A 15 11.02 11.70 -0.22
CA ARG A 15 10.73 12.85 0.65
C ARG A 15 9.31 13.36 0.48
N GLU A 16 8.82 13.43 -0.76
CA GLU A 16 7.42 13.81 -1.01
C GLU A 16 6.45 12.77 -0.43
N LEU A 17 6.71 11.46 -0.59
CA LEU A 17 5.88 10.43 -0.01
C LEU A 17 5.84 10.52 1.52
N LEU A 18 6.99 10.76 2.17
CA LEU A 18 7.06 10.94 3.62
C LEU A 18 6.29 12.19 4.05
N ARG A 19 6.46 13.31 3.33
CA ARG A 19 5.72 14.55 3.58
C ARG A 19 4.20 14.34 3.49
N LEU A 20 3.74 13.54 2.52
CA LEU A 20 2.32 13.22 2.36
C LEU A 20 1.77 12.43 3.54
N HIS A 21 2.54 11.51 4.12
CA HIS A 21 2.12 10.76 5.32
C HIS A 21 2.05 11.63 6.58
N THR A 22 2.91 12.65 6.68
CA THR A 22 2.98 13.54 7.85
C THR A 22 2.15 14.82 7.70
N ALA A 23 1.57 15.06 6.52
CA ALA A 23 0.71 16.21 6.26
C ALA A 23 -0.59 16.16 7.11
N PRO A 24 -1.23 17.31 7.41
CA PRO A 24 -2.51 17.31 8.13
C PRO A 24 -3.64 16.61 7.36
N GLU A 25 -3.58 16.58 6.04
CA GLU A 25 -4.58 15.94 5.18
C GLU A 25 -4.37 14.42 5.13
N LEU A 26 -5.46 13.67 5.13
CA LEU A 26 -5.46 12.22 4.97
C LEU A 26 -4.92 11.84 3.58
N LEU A 27 -3.86 11.04 3.54
CA LEU A 27 -3.33 10.52 2.27
C LEU A 27 -4.21 9.39 1.74
N LEU A 28 -4.75 9.58 0.53
CA LEU A 28 -5.56 8.58 -0.16
C LEU A 28 -4.74 7.96 -1.29
N LEU A 29 -4.61 6.63 -1.29
CA LEU A 29 -3.86 5.89 -2.31
C LEU A 29 -4.74 4.83 -2.94
N VAL A 30 -5.17 5.07 -4.19
CA VAL A 30 -5.81 4.03 -5.00
C VAL A 30 -4.75 3.04 -5.44
N ASN A 31 -4.99 1.74 -5.19
CA ASN A 31 -4.04 0.70 -5.54
C ASN A 31 -4.11 0.36 -7.03
N VAL A 32 -2.95 0.16 -7.62
CA VAL A 32 -2.75 -0.18 -9.03
C VAL A 32 -1.97 -1.49 -9.16
N TRP A 33 -2.05 -2.18 -10.31
CA TRP A 33 -1.44 -3.50 -10.49
C TRP A 33 -0.70 -3.66 -11.84
N ASP A 34 -0.82 -2.66 -12.71
CA ASP A 34 -0.13 -2.60 -14.00
C ASP A 34 0.08 -1.16 -14.47
N VAL A 35 0.76 -1.02 -15.61
CA VAL A 35 1.11 0.29 -16.18
C VAL A 35 -0.13 1.09 -16.58
N ILE A 36 -1.17 0.43 -17.13
CA ILE A 36 -2.35 1.17 -17.59
C ILE A 36 -3.18 1.71 -16.43
N THR A 37 -3.36 0.90 -15.38
CA THR A 37 -4.05 1.36 -14.18
C THR A 37 -3.25 2.45 -13.45
N ALA A 38 -1.91 2.36 -13.45
CA ALA A 38 -1.05 3.39 -12.89
C ALA A 38 -1.25 4.75 -13.59
N ARG A 39 -1.28 4.77 -14.93
CA ARG A 39 -1.53 5.99 -15.71
C ARG A 39 -2.93 6.56 -15.46
N VAL A 40 -3.96 5.72 -15.52
CA VAL A 40 -5.34 6.14 -15.29
C VAL A 40 -5.51 6.79 -13.91
N VAL A 41 -4.92 6.20 -12.87
CA VAL A 41 -5.01 6.75 -11.53
C VAL A 41 -4.12 7.99 -11.39
N ALA A 42 -2.90 7.99 -11.94
CA ALA A 42 -1.99 9.15 -11.88
C ALA A 42 -2.58 10.40 -12.56
N ASP A 43 -3.29 10.22 -13.68
CA ASP A 43 -3.94 11.31 -14.42
C ASP A 43 -5.25 11.78 -13.75
N THR A 44 -5.72 11.10 -12.71
CA THR A 44 -6.93 11.49 -11.99
C THR A 44 -6.64 12.66 -11.05
N PRO A 45 -7.39 13.78 -11.14
CA PRO A 45 -7.20 14.94 -10.27
C PRO A 45 -7.25 14.56 -8.79
N GLY A 46 -6.28 15.04 -8.01
CA GLY A 46 -6.16 14.74 -6.57
C GLY A 46 -5.19 13.60 -6.25
N THR A 47 -4.73 12.85 -7.24
CA THR A 47 -3.69 11.82 -7.03
C THR A 47 -2.34 12.48 -6.72
N ARG A 48 -1.74 12.08 -5.60
CA ARG A 48 -0.45 12.60 -5.12
C ARG A 48 0.65 11.54 -5.11
N ALA A 49 0.28 10.27 -4.96
CA ALA A 49 1.15 9.10 -4.99
C ALA A 49 0.32 7.87 -5.36
N LEU A 50 0.97 6.78 -5.72
CA LEU A 50 0.34 5.50 -6.00
C LEU A 50 0.77 4.44 -4.99
N ALA A 51 -0.11 3.49 -4.72
CA ALA A 51 0.21 2.23 -4.04
C ALA A 51 -0.02 1.06 -4.99
N THR A 52 0.80 0.01 -4.92
CA THR A 52 0.46 -1.26 -5.56
C THR A 52 -0.26 -2.20 -4.60
N ALA A 53 -0.83 -3.28 -5.11
CA ALA A 53 -1.37 -4.38 -4.31
C ALA A 53 -0.75 -5.69 -4.80
N SER A 54 -0.03 -6.40 -3.94
CA SER A 54 0.61 -7.69 -4.23
C SER A 54 -0.41 -8.71 -4.73
N HIS A 55 -1.54 -8.85 -4.03
CA HIS A 55 -2.66 -9.68 -4.44
C HIS A 55 -3.10 -9.41 -5.90
N SER A 56 -3.27 -8.15 -6.27
CA SER A 56 -3.75 -7.76 -7.61
C SER A 56 -2.70 -8.01 -8.68
N ILE A 57 -1.42 -7.77 -8.38
CA ILE A 57 -0.31 -8.08 -9.29
C ILE A 57 -0.19 -9.60 -9.48
N ALA A 58 -0.21 -10.37 -8.38
CA ALA A 58 -0.16 -11.83 -8.43
C ALA A 58 -1.31 -12.39 -9.28
N ALA A 59 -2.55 -11.98 -9.00
CA ALA A 59 -3.74 -12.41 -9.75
C ALA A 59 -3.64 -12.07 -11.24
N ALA A 60 -3.16 -10.88 -11.61
CA ALA A 60 -2.96 -10.49 -13.01
C ALA A 60 -1.89 -11.33 -13.74
N HIS A 61 -0.98 -11.94 -13.00
CA HIS A 61 0.05 -12.85 -13.51
C HIS A 61 -0.30 -14.34 -13.34
N GLY A 62 -1.51 -14.67 -12.85
CA GLY A 62 -1.99 -16.04 -12.68
C GLY A 62 -1.45 -16.76 -11.43
N TYR A 63 -0.99 -16.01 -10.42
CA TYR A 63 -0.51 -16.57 -9.16
C TYR A 63 -1.50 -16.29 -8.01
N PRO A 64 -1.59 -17.19 -7.03
CA PRO A 64 -2.24 -16.90 -5.76
C PRO A 64 -1.47 -15.80 -4.99
N ASP A 65 -2.14 -15.17 -4.02
CA ASP A 65 -1.54 -14.28 -3.04
C ASP A 65 -0.62 -15.02 -2.04
N GLY A 66 0.19 -14.28 -1.28
CA GLY A 66 1.02 -14.85 -0.22
C GLY A 66 2.38 -15.35 -0.69
N GLU A 67 3.13 -14.51 -1.38
CA GLU A 67 4.49 -14.78 -1.89
C GLU A 67 4.58 -15.95 -2.89
N GLN A 68 3.44 -16.30 -3.55
CA GLN A 68 3.44 -17.36 -4.57
C GLN A 68 3.93 -16.85 -5.94
N ILE A 69 3.80 -15.58 -6.24
CA ILE A 69 4.47 -14.96 -7.39
C ILE A 69 5.97 -14.86 -7.13
N PRO A 70 6.85 -15.26 -8.08
CA PRO A 70 8.30 -15.11 -7.89
C PRO A 70 8.69 -13.66 -7.61
N ARG A 71 9.56 -13.44 -6.62
CA ARG A 71 10.05 -12.11 -6.22
C ARG A 71 10.51 -11.27 -7.42
N ASP A 72 11.29 -11.85 -8.33
CA ASP A 72 11.84 -11.10 -9.48
C ASP A 72 10.74 -10.65 -10.45
N LEU A 73 9.64 -11.40 -10.56
CA LEU A 73 8.49 -11.00 -11.35
C LEU A 73 7.71 -9.87 -10.67
N MET A 74 7.53 -9.94 -9.34
CA MET A 74 6.93 -8.86 -8.55
C MET A 74 7.75 -7.56 -8.70
N ILE A 75 9.07 -7.61 -8.51
CA ILE A 75 9.96 -6.45 -8.67
C ILE A 75 9.89 -5.89 -10.10
N THR A 76 9.85 -6.75 -11.11
CA THR A 76 9.67 -6.32 -12.50
C THR A 76 8.34 -5.58 -12.70
N ALA A 77 7.25 -6.10 -12.15
CA ALA A 77 5.92 -5.50 -12.26
C ALA A 77 5.87 -4.12 -11.60
N VAL A 78 6.31 -4.00 -10.34
CA VAL A 78 6.32 -2.71 -9.64
C VAL A 78 7.28 -1.71 -10.27
N GLY A 79 8.41 -2.17 -10.83
CA GLY A 79 9.35 -1.32 -11.58
C GLY A 79 8.73 -0.73 -12.84
N ARG A 80 7.95 -1.51 -13.60
CA ARG A 80 7.19 -1.01 -14.77
C ARG A 80 6.16 0.04 -14.37
N ILE A 81 5.49 -0.14 -13.24
CA ILE A 81 4.54 0.83 -12.68
C ILE A 81 5.30 2.12 -12.32
N ALA A 82 6.39 2.02 -11.56
CA ALA A 82 7.18 3.18 -11.15
C ALA A 82 7.75 3.98 -12.33
N ALA A 83 8.20 3.28 -13.38
CA ALA A 83 8.72 3.92 -14.60
C ALA A 83 7.63 4.61 -15.46
N ALA A 84 6.36 4.31 -15.25
CA ALA A 84 5.26 4.84 -16.05
C ALA A 84 4.72 6.19 -15.53
N VAL A 85 5.15 6.65 -14.33
CA VAL A 85 4.62 7.83 -13.65
C VAL A 85 5.72 8.66 -12.98
N ASP A 86 5.50 9.97 -12.88
CA ASP A 86 6.45 10.89 -12.24
C ASP A 86 6.21 11.07 -10.74
N ILE A 87 5.05 10.66 -10.22
CA ILE A 87 4.68 10.75 -8.81
C ILE A 87 5.26 9.57 -7.99
N PRO A 88 5.37 9.69 -6.64
CA PRO A 88 5.86 8.60 -5.80
C PRO A 88 5.04 7.33 -5.92
N VAL A 89 5.70 6.17 -5.92
CA VAL A 89 5.06 4.85 -5.88
C VAL A 89 5.54 4.08 -4.66
N THR A 90 4.60 3.60 -3.84
CA THR A 90 4.84 2.66 -2.73
C THR A 90 4.35 1.27 -3.14
N ALA A 91 5.19 0.25 -2.96
CA ALA A 91 4.85 -1.12 -3.35
C ALA A 91 4.35 -1.95 -2.16
N ASP A 92 3.44 -2.87 -2.41
CA ASP A 92 3.13 -3.95 -1.49
C ASP A 92 4.10 -5.09 -1.77
N LEU A 93 5.05 -5.33 -0.85
CA LEU A 93 6.12 -6.32 -0.99
C LEU A 93 5.90 -7.55 -0.11
N GLU A 94 4.66 -7.78 0.31
CA GLU A 94 4.28 -8.90 1.16
C GLU A 94 5.16 -8.99 2.42
N ALA A 95 5.70 -10.16 2.77
CA ALA A 95 6.62 -10.30 3.91
C ALA A 95 8.11 -10.18 3.51
N GLY A 96 8.39 -9.77 2.27
CA GLY A 96 9.75 -9.57 1.78
C GLY A 96 10.41 -10.79 1.17
N TYR A 97 9.64 -11.84 0.82
CA TYR A 97 10.14 -13.04 0.10
C TYR A 97 11.31 -13.72 0.80
N GLY A 98 11.27 -13.81 2.13
CA GLY A 98 12.33 -14.40 2.94
C GLY A 98 13.59 -13.54 3.12
N ASP A 99 13.68 -12.40 2.46
CA ASP A 99 14.80 -11.45 2.51
C ASP A 99 14.27 -10.02 2.36
N ALA A 100 13.74 -9.46 3.45
CA ALA A 100 13.11 -8.15 3.46
C ALA A 100 14.07 -7.04 3.01
N GLY A 101 15.30 -7.03 3.49
CA GLY A 101 16.33 -6.05 3.11
C GLY A 101 16.68 -6.11 1.64
N GLY A 102 16.97 -7.30 1.12
CA GLY A 102 17.30 -7.50 -0.30
C GLY A 102 16.12 -7.19 -1.23
N THR A 103 14.89 -7.49 -0.80
CA THR A 103 13.68 -7.16 -1.56
C THR A 103 13.44 -5.65 -1.63
N VAL A 104 13.61 -4.93 -0.52
CA VAL A 104 13.52 -3.45 -0.50
C VAL A 104 14.63 -2.81 -1.33
N SER A 105 15.87 -3.32 -1.23
CA SER A 105 16.97 -2.81 -2.07
C SER A 105 16.63 -2.90 -3.56
N ARG A 106 16.16 -4.06 -4.02
CA ARG A 106 15.73 -4.26 -5.42
C ARG A 106 14.56 -3.38 -5.82
N ALA A 107 13.61 -3.14 -4.90
CA ALA A 107 12.48 -2.25 -5.15
C ALA A 107 12.96 -0.79 -5.34
N ILE A 108 13.93 -0.34 -4.54
CA ILE A 108 14.56 0.99 -4.69
C ILE A 108 15.26 1.11 -6.05
N ASP A 109 15.99 0.07 -6.48
CA ASP A 109 16.72 0.06 -7.76
C ASP A 109 15.78 0.25 -8.97
N VAL A 110 14.51 -0.17 -8.85
CA VAL A 110 13.51 -0.01 -9.91
C VAL A 110 12.57 1.20 -9.71
N GLY A 111 12.88 2.10 -8.77
CA GLY A 111 12.19 3.38 -8.60
C GLY A 111 11.07 3.40 -7.55
N ILE A 112 10.91 2.36 -6.75
CA ILE A 112 10.00 2.33 -5.62
C ILE A 112 10.60 3.10 -4.44
N VAL A 113 9.79 3.94 -3.80
CA VAL A 113 10.25 4.86 -2.74
C VAL A 113 9.59 4.63 -1.38
N GLY A 114 8.76 3.63 -1.27
CA GLY A 114 8.14 3.15 -0.04
C GLY A 114 7.56 1.76 -0.24
N ALA A 115 7.27 1.06 0.84
CA ALA A 115 6.63 -0.25 0.76
C ALA A 115 5.77 -0.57 1.97
N ASN A 116 4.75 -1.43 1.77
CA ASN A 116 4.20 -2.26 2.83
C ASN A 116 5.11 -3.48 3.01
N LEU A 117 5.35 -3.85 4.26
CA LEU A 117 6.02 -5.08 4.65
C LEU A 117 5.23 -5.72 5.78
N GLU A 118 4.66 -6.91 5.54
CA GLU A 118 3.79 -7.59 6.51
C GLU A 118 4.55 -8.55 7.42
N ASP A 119 4.05 -8.72 8.64
CA ASP A 119 4.66 -9.58 9.64
C ASP A 119 4.22 -11.06 9.53
N GLN A 120 3.13 -11.37 8.82
CA GLN A 120 2.52 -12.71 8.78
C GLN A 120 2.26 -13.32 10.16
N LEU A 121 2.23 -12.48 11.22
CA LEU A 121 2.22 -12.88 12.64
C LEU A 121 3.41 -13.76 13.04
N LYS A 122 4.56 -13.59 12.42
CA LYS A 122 5.83 -14.17 12.90
C LYS A 122 6.13 -13.72 14.33
N PRO A 123 6.97 -14.43 15.08
CA PRO A 123 7.43 -13.97 16.38
C PRO A 123 7.91 -12.53 16.31
N LEU A 124 7.54 -11.70 17.28
CA LEU A 124 7.82 -10.26 17.27
C LEU A 124 9.29 -9.92 17.00
N PRO A 125 10.29 -10.61 17.60
CA PRO A 125 11.69 -10.34 17.30
C PRO A 125 12.08 -10.60 15.84
N ASP A 126 11.44 -11.57 15.18
CA ASP A 126 11.72 -11.90 13.76
C ASP A 126 11.13 -10.82 12.85
N ALA A 127 9.90 -10.37 13.15
CA ALA A 127 9.25 -9.30 12.41
C ALA A 127 10.00 -7.96 12.58
N VAL A 128 10.49 -7.66 13.78
CA VAL A 128 11.33 -6.47 14.04
C VAL A 128 12.61 -6.51 13.20
N ARG A 129 13.30 -7.67 13.16
CA ARG A 129 14.51 -7.81 12.31
C ARG A 129 14.22 -7.58 10.81
N ALA A 130 13.06 -8.00 10.33
CA ALA A 130 12.66 -7.74 8.94
C ALA A 130 12.45 -6.24 8.68
N VAL A 131 11.82 -5.53 9.63
CA VAL A 131 11.65 -4.06 9.59
C VAL A 131 13.01 -3.36 9.60
N GLU A 132 13.91 -3.71 10.51
CA GLU A 132 15.27 -3.16 10.60
C GLU A 132 16.05 -3.36 9.31
N ALA A 133 15.98 -4.56 8.71
CA ALA A 133 16.65 -4.88 7.45
C ALA A 133 16.10 -4.02 6.29
N ALA A 134 14.79 -3.81 6.23
CA ALA A 134 14.15 -2.95 5.22
C ALA A 134 14.55 -1.47 5.39
N VAL A 135 14.59 -0.96 6.63
CA VAL A 135 15.04 0.40 6.94
C VAL A 135 16.52 0.59 6.57
N ALA A 136 17.37 -0.38 6.92
CA ALA A 136 18.79 -0.35 6.59
C ALA A 136 19.05 -0.36 5.08
N ALA A 137 18.22 -1.05 4.29
CA ALA A 137 18.31 -1.03 2.83
C ALA A 137 18.06 0.38 2.26
N GLY A 138 17.03 1.09 2.76
CA GLY A 138 16.77 2.48 2.40
C GLY A 138 17.96 3.41 2.75
N ALA A 139 18.48 3.28 3.97
CA ALA A 139 19.63 4.08 4.43
C ALA A 139 20.87 3.81 3.57
N SER A 140 21.16 2.55 3.24
CA SER A 140 22.29 2.15 2.39
C SER A 140 22.19 2.70 0.97
N ALA A 141 20.98 2.81 0.42
CA ALA A 141 20.73 3.41 -0.89
C ALA A 141 20.71 4.95 -0.87
N GLY A 142 20.82 5.60 0.29
CA GLY A 142 20.69 7.05 0.44
C GLY A 142 19.28 7.58 0.15
N VAL A 143 18.27 6.73 0.22
CA VAL A 143 16.86 7.05 -0.02
C VAL A 143 16.12 7.04 1.32
N PRO A 144 15.41 8.12 1.71
CA PRO A 144 14.55 8.13 2.89
C PRO A 144 13.28 7.28 2.62
N PHE A 145 13.49 5.97 2.49
CA PHE A 145 12.48 5.01 2.10
C PHE A 145 11.33 4.96 3.10
N VAL A 146 10.10 5.10 2.62
CA VAL A 146 8.90 5.16 3.48
C VAL A 146 8.38 3.76 3.73
N LEU A 147 8.85 3.15 4.82
CA LEU A 147 8.38 1.82 5.24
C LEU A 147 7.07 1.93 6.01
N ASN A 148 6.03 1.30 5.52
CA ASN A 148 4.73 1.10 6.13
C ASN A 148 4.66 -0.34 6.67
N ALA A 149 5.12 -0.53 7.91
CA ALA A 149 5.16 -1.86 8.52
C ALA A 149 3.74 -2.35 8.82
N ARG A 150 3.36 -3.51 8.27
CA ARG A 150 2.02 -4.08 8.38
C ARG A 150 1.98 -5.20 9.41
N THR A 151 0.92 -5.21 10.22
CA THR A 151 0.57 -6.38 11.01
C THR A 151 -0.68 -7.06 10.50
N ASP A 152 -0.67 -8.38 10.50
CA ASP A 152 -1.84 -9.20 10.17
C ASP A 152 -2.70 -9.55 11.38
N ALA A 153 -2.49 -8.91 12.53
CA ALA A 153 -3.17 -9.24 13.79
C ALA A 153 -4.70 -9.32 13.64
N PHE A 154 -5.32 -8.33 12.99
CA PHE A 154 -6.76 -8.33 12.78
C PHE A 154 -7.22 -9.27 11.66
N LEU A 155 -6.42 -9.48 10.62
CA LEU A 155 -6.76 -10.41 9.53
C LEU A 155 -6.73 -11.87 9.98
N LYS A 156 -5.83 -12.18 10.90
CA LYS A 156 -5.63 -13.53 11.44
C LYS A 156 -6.14 -13.68 12.88
N ALA A 157 -7.06 -12.80 13.29
CA ALA A 157 -7.63 -12.80 14.65
C ALA A 157 -8.36 -14.11 14.97
N GLY A 158 -9.12 -14.67 14.01
CA GLY A 158 -9.98 -15.82 14.27
C GLY A 158 -10.95 -15.54 15.42
N ASP A 159 -11.06 -16.49 16.35
CA ASP A 159 -11.90 -16.39 17.56
C ASP A 159 -11.17 -15.76 18.76
N LYS A 160 -10.05 -15.08 18.57
CA LYS A 160 -9.32 -14.42 19.66
C LYS A 160 -10.13 -13.27 20.24
N ASP A 161 -9.91 -13.01 21.56
CA ASP A 161 -10.45 -11.84 22.22
C ASP A 161 -10.04 -10.56 21.50
N PRO A 162 -10.98 -9.70 21.08
CA PRO A 162 -10.68 -8.44 20.39
C PRO A 162 -9.72 -7.53 21.14
N GLU A 163 -9.78 -7.51 22.49
CA GLU A 163 -8.85 -6.74 23.31
C GLU A 163 -7.43 -7.28 23.23
N ALA A 164 -7.26 -8.60 23.20
CA ALA A 164 -5.95 -9.22 23.05
C ALA A 164 -5.38 -8.97 21.63
N VAL A 165 -6.22 -8.99 20.57
CA VAL A 165 -5.81 -8.65 19.21
C VAL A 165 -5.34 -7.21 19.10
N LEU A 166 -6.09 -6.28 19.68
CA LEU A 166 -5.70 -4.87 19.69
C LEU A 166 -4.42 -4.62 20.51
N ALA A 167 -4.26 -5.28 21.64
CA ALA A 167 -3.04 -5.18 22.45
C ALA A 167 -1.81 -5.69 21.70
N ASP A 168 -1.90 -6.84 21.01
CA ASP A 168 -0.82 -7.39 20.16
C ASP A 168 -0.50 -6.42 19.01
N ALA A 169 -1.52 -5.87 18.33
CA ALA A 169 -1.31 -4.90 17.26
C ALA A 169 -0.59 -3.62 17.76
N ILE A 170 -0.94 -3.11 18.94
CA ILE A 170 -0.27 -1.94 19.54
C ILE A 170 1.18 -2.26 19.90
N GLU A 171 1.44 -3.44 20.51
CA GLU A 171 2.79 -3.89 20.82
C GLU A 171 3.66 -3.97 19.57
N ARG A 172 3.18 -4.61 18.52
CA ARG A 172 3.86 -4.70 17.22
C ARG A 172 4.08 -3.32 16.62
N GLY A 173 3.07 -2.46 16.63
CA GLY A 173 3.17 -1.10 16.12
C GLY A 173 4.28 -0.30 16.78
N ARG A 174 4.36 -0.33 18.12
CA ARG A 174 5.44 0.31 18.88
C ARG A 174 6.81 -0.23 18.53
N ALA A 175 6.92 -1.56 18.41
CA ALA A 175 8.18 -2.22 18.06
C ALA A 175 8.64 -1.84 16.65
N TYR A 176 7.74 -1.83 15.67
CA TYR A 176 8.08 -1.52 14.27
C TYR A 176 8.43 -0.05 14.08
N LEU A 177 7.68 0.86 14.70
CA LEU A 177 8.01 2.30 14.71
C LEU A 177 9.35 2.54 15.42
N GLY A 178 9.61 1.86 16.54
CA GLY A 178 10.89 1.88 17.23
C GLY A 178 12.06 1.32 16.42
N ALA A 179 11.81 0.37 15.51
CA ALA A 179 12.78 -0.18 14.57
C ALA A 179 13.00 0.70 13.31
N GLY A 180 12.32 1.86 13.22
CA GLY A 180 12.51 2.86 12.18
C GLY A 180 11.48 2.81 11.04
N ALA A 181 10.40 2.03 11.16
CA ALA A 181 9.28 2.13 10.21
C ALA A 181 8.69 3.55 10.24
N SER A 182 8.36 4.08 9.07
CA SER A 182 7.79 5.43 8.95
C SER A 182 6.35 5.50 9.43
N THR A 183 5.60 4.42 9.19
CA THR A 183 4.17 4.28 9.53
C THR A 183 3.85 2.82 9.84
N PHE A 184 2.68 2.61 10.43
CA PHE A 184 2.17 1.30 10.82
C PHE A 184 0.84 1.01 10.15
N PHE A 185 0.72 -0.12 9.48
CA PHE A 185 -0.46 -0.50 8.71
C PHE A 185 -1.24 -1.64 9.37
N VAL A 186 -2.53 -1.40 9.59
CA VAL A 186 -3.46 -2.37 10.16
C VAL A 186 -4.59 -2.63 9.16
N PRO A 187 -4.47 -3.65 8.31
CA PRO A 187 -5.54 -4.04 7.41
C PRO A 187 -6.68 -4.73 8.16
N GLY A 188 -7.89 -4.56 7.66
CA GLY A 188 -9.12 -5.12 8.22
C GLY A 188 -10.21 -4.08 8.31
N LYS A 189 -11.44 -4.54 8.55
CA LYS A 189 -12.57 -3.65 8.83
C LYS A 189 -12.54 -3.26 10.31
N LEU A 190 -11.97 -2.10 10.60
CA LEU A 190 -11.84 -1.57 11.96
C LEU A 190 -13.00 -0.63 12.29
N ASP A 191 -13.46 -0.65 13.52
CA ASP A 191 -14.42 0.30 14.06
C ASP A 191 -13.74 1.57 14.61
N GLU A 192 -14.53 2.60 14.90
CA GLU A 192 -14.00 3.89 15.37
C GLU A 192 -13.27 3.76 16.72
N PRO A 193 -13.75 3.03 17.75
CA PRO A 193 -13.00 2.82 18.99
C PRO A 193 -11.64 2.17 18.77
N THR A 194 -11.54 1.16 17.92
CA THR A 194 -10.27 0.48 17.62
C THR A 194 -9.28 1.42 16.95
N VAL A 195 -9.70 2.18 15.94
CA VAL A 195 -8.83 3.16 15.26
C VAL A 195 -8.38 4.26 16.23
N THR A 196 -9.28 4.75 17.07
CA THR A 196 -8.96 5.76 18.10
C THR A 196 -7.84 5.25 19.00
N ARG A 197 -7.98 4.05 19.56
CA ARG A 197 -6.99 3.46 20.47
C ARG A 197 -5.64 3.19 19.79
N LEU A 198 -5.65 2.77 18.51
CA LEU A 198 -4.42 2.61 17.74
C LEU A 198 -3.69 3.95 17.58
N VAL A 199 -4.41 5.02 17.20
CA VAL A 199 -3.80 6.35 17.00
C VAL A 199 -3.34 6.96 18.34
N GLU A 200 -4.11 6.81 19.41
CA GLU A 200 -3.70 7.26 20.76
C GLU A 200 -2.43 6.56 21.24
N ALA A 201 -2.31 5.26 20.97
CA ALA A 201 -1.17 4.46 21.43
C ALA A 201 0.10 4.63 20.59
N LEU A 202 -0.03 4.92 19.30
CA LEU A 202 1.06 4.95 18.33
C LEU A 202 1.40 6.36 17.82
N GLY A 203 0.51 7.30 18.00
CA GLY A 203 0.68 8.70 17.61
C GLY A 203 -0.14 9.10 16.37
N GLN A 204 -0.40 10.39 16.28
CA GLN A 204 -1.07 11.01 15.15
C GLN A 204 -0.22 10.83 13.88
N ARG A 205 -0.87 10.53 12.75
CA ARG A 205 -0.21 10.39 11.44
C ARG A 205 0.81 9.25 11.35
N THR A 206 0.64 8.21 12.19
CA THR A 206 1.46 6.98 12.12
C THR A 206 0.66 5.77 11.69
N VAL A 207 -0.67 5.75 11.92
CA VAL A 207 -1.53 4.61 11.63
C VAL A 207 -2.12 4.72 10.22
N ASN A 208 -2.03 3.62 9.47
CA ASN A 208 -2.63 3.46 8.15
C ASN A 208 -3.68 2.35 8.19
N VAL A 209 -4.73 2.50 7.41
CA VAL A 209 -5.83 1.53 7.33
C VAL A 209 -6.15 1.18 5.88
N ILE A 210 -6.91 0.11 5.69
CA ILE A 210 -7.45 -0.27 4.39
C ILE A 210 -8.92 0.17 4.27
N GLY A 211 -9.28 0.76 3.14
CA GLY A 211 -10.66 1.01 2.76
C GLY A 211 -11.27 -0.26 2.15
N VAL A 212 -12.25 -0.84 2.86
CA VAL A 212 -13.05 -1.99 2.39
C VAL A 212 -14.54 -1.61 2.44
N PRO A 213 -15.43 -2.34 1.78
CA PRO A 213 -16.87 -2.07 1.87
C PRO A 213 -17.36 -2.01 3.32
N GLY A 214 -17.96 -0.88 3.69
CA GLY A 214 -18.46 -0.61 5.04
C GLY A 214 -17.39 -0.19 6.06
N SER A 215 -16.20 0.25 5.60
CA SER A 215 -15.22 0.95 6.45
C SER A 215 -15.73 2.31 6.92
N LEU A 216 -15.04 2.89 7.91
CA LEU A 216 -15.27 4.26 8.36
C LEU A 216 -15.11 5.25 7.21
N GLY A 217 -15.90 6.32 7.25
CA GLY A 217 -15.81 7.41 6.27
C GLY A 217 -14.47 8.17 6.36
N LEU A 218 -14.01 8.72 5.24
CA LEU A 218 -12.71 9.41 5.15
C LEU A 218 -12.59 10.59 6.12
N ASP A 219 -13.68 11.37 6.29
CA ASP A 219 -13.72 12.50 7.24
C ASP A 219 -13.52 12.02 8.69
N THR A 220 -14.09 10.88 9.06
CA THR A 220 -13.89 10.26 10.37
C THR A 220 -12.43 9.83 10.54
N LEU A 221 -11.86 9.12 9.57
CA LEU A 221 -10.47 8.67 9.62
C LEU A 221 -9.48 9.84 9.69
N GLN A 222 -9.73 10.93 8.95
CA GLN A 222 -8.94 12.15 9.03
C GLN A 222 -9.03 12.78 10.42
N ARG A 223 -10.22 12.92 10.97
CA ARG A 223 -10.46 13.48 12.31
C ARG A 223 -9.80 12.65 13.41
N LEU A 224 -9.75 11.33 13.26
CA LEU A 224 -9.06 10.42 14.17
C LEU A 224 -7.53 10.49 14.07
N GLY A 225 -6.99 11.13 13.02
CA GLY A 225 -5.54 11.29 12.84
C GLY A 225 -4.85 10.14 12.11
N VAL A 226 -5.61 9.35 11.34
CA VAL A 226 -5.05 8.35 10.43
C VAL A 226 -4.18 9.04 9.37
N ALA A 227 -3.02 8.47 9.05
CA ALA A 227 -2.09 9.05 8.08
C ALA A 227 -2.50 8.74 6.63
N ARG A 228 -2.93 7.49 6.37
CA ARG A 228 -3.18 6.99 5.02
C ARG A 228 -4.34 5.99 4.99
N VAL A 229 -5.11 6.06 3.91
CA VAL A 229 -6.02 4.99 3.50
C VAL A 229 -5.56 4.48 2.13
N SER A 230 -5.42 3.17 1.99
CA SER A 230 -5.25 2.48 0.71
C SER A 230 -6.31 1.38 0.57
N TYR A 231 -6.52 0.86 -0.64
CA TYR A 231 -7.68 0.01 -0.93
C TYR A 231 -7.31 -1.44 -1.25
N GLY A 232 -6.00 -1.77 -1.28
CA GLY A 232 -5.53 -3.12 -1.57
C GLY A 232 -6.12 -3.67 -2.88
N PRO A 233 -6.68 -4.90 -2.86
CA PRO A 233 -7.26 -5.51 -4.07
C PRO A 233 -8.63 -4.92 -4.48
N TRP A 234 -9.23 -4.03 -3.66
CA TRP A 234 -10.60 -3.56 -3.91
C TRP A 234 -10.71 -2.68 -5.16
N SER A 235 -9.67 -1.93 -5.51
CA SER A 235 -9.64 -1.17 -6.77
C SER A 235 -9.70 -2.09 -8.00
N GLN A 236 -8.99 -3.22 -7.97
CA GLN A 236 -9.09 -4.25 -9.00
C GLN A 236 -10.48 -4.89 -9.02
N ASN A 237 -11.03 -5.24 -7.85
CA ASN A 237 -12.38 -5.81 -7.75
C ASN A 237 -13.45 -4.87 -8.34
N VAL A 238 -13.33 -3.56 -8.14
CA VAL A 238 -14.22 -2.57 -8.78
C VAL A 238 -14.10 -2.64 -10.31
N ALA A 239 -12.89 -2.67 -10.86
CA ALA A 239 -12.67 -2.77 -12.30
C ALA A 239 -13.19 -4.10 -12.88
N LEU A 240 -12.93 -5.21 -12.20
CA LEU A 240 -13.41 -6.54 -12.60
C LEU A 240 -14.93 -6.66 -12.52
N THR A 241 -15.57 -6.04 -11.52
CA THR A 241 -17.04 -5.97 -11.41
C THR A 241 -17.64 -5.23 -12.61
N ALA A 242 -17.05 -4.08 -12.98
CA ALA A 242 -17.50 -3.33 -14.15
C ALA A 242 -17.35 -4.14 -15.45
N LEU A 243 -16.23 -4.86 -15.60
CA LEU A 243 -16.00 -5.74 -16.75
C LEU A 243 -17.01 -6.91 -16.80
N ALA A 244 -17.28 -7.55 -15.66
CA ALA A 244 -18.30 -8.63 -15.56
C ALA A 244 -19.68 -8.12 -15.97
N THR A 245 -20.10 -6.98 -15.42
CA THR A 245 -21.38 -6.33 -15.77
C THR A 245 -21.48 -6.00 -17.26
N LEU A 246 -20.38 -5.51 -17.86
CA LEU A 246 -20.33 -5.27 -19.29
C LEU A 246 -20.51 -6.59 -20.09
N ALA A 247 -19.80 -7.66 -19.70
CA ALA A 247 -19.87 -8.94 -20.37
C ALA A 247 -21.29 -9.54 -20.30
N GLU A 248 -21.92 -9.50 -19.13
CA GLU A 248 -23.32 -9.93 -18.94
C GLU A 248 -24.29 -9.14 -19.83
N GLY A 249 -24.11 -7.81 -19.90
CA GLY A 249 -24.94 -6.94 -20.75
C GLY A 249 -24.79 -7.26 -22.23
N VAL A 250 -23.57 -7.42 -22.72
CA VAL A 250 -23.26 -7.73 -24.14
C VAL A 250 -23.81 -9.12 -24.50
N TYR A 251 -23.58 -10.13 -23.68
CA TYR A 251 -24.10 -11.48 -23.93
C TYR A 251 -25.63 -11.55 -23.81
N GLY A 252 -26.24 -10.63 -23.07
CA GLY A 252 -27.70 -10.42 -23.03
C GLY A 252 -28.28 -9.65 -24.22
N GLY A 253 -27.48 -9.30 -25.24
CA GLY A 253 -27.90 -8.60 -26.45
C GLY A 253 -27.83 -7.06 -26.36
N GLY A 254 -27.22 -6.52 -25.31
CA GLY A 254 -26.95 -5.08 -25.16
C GLY A 254 -25.67 -4.62 -25.88
N GLY A 255 -25.31 -3.34 -25.71
CA GLY A 255 -24.11 -2.72 -26.26
C GLY A 255 -23.19 -2.14 -25.19
N LEU A 256 -22.20 -1.36 -25.63
CA LEU A 256 -21.33 -0.63 -24.71
C LEU A 256 -22.13 0.42 -23.93
N PRO A 257 -21.85 0.62 -22.61
CA PRO A 257 -22.50 1.65 -21.82
C PRO A 257 -22.24 3.05 -22.40
N GLU A 258 -23.29 3.90 -22.41
CA GLU A 258 -23.13 5.30 -22.73
C GLU A 258 -22.14 5.97 -21.76
N GLY A 259 -21.30 6.87 -22.27
CA GLY A 259 -20.28 7.55 -21.48
C GLY A 259 -18.98 6.78 -21.25
N THR A 260 -18.80 5.59 -21.88
CA THR A 260 -17.51 4.90 -21.90
C THR A 260 -16.43 5.81 -22.45
N ARG A 261 -15.39 6.09 -21.65
CA ARG A 261 -14.28 6.99 -22.01
C ARG A 261 -13.11 6.19 -22.57
N LYS A 262 -12.39 6.78 -23.52
CA LYS A 262 -11.09 6.26 -23.97
C LYS A 262 -10.02 6.75 -22.99
N LEU A 263 -9.40 5.83 -22.26
CA LEU A 263 -8.42 6.11 -21.19
C LEU A 263 -7.00 5.58 -21.50
N ASN A 264 -6.76 5.09 -22.72
CA ASN A 264 -5.49 4.52 -23.18
C ASN A 264 -5.17 4.94 -24.62
#